data_e74ad89cc8b9e3cadf2ff950b31c73ed
#
_entry.id   e74ad89cc8b9e3cadf2ff950b31c73ed
#
_cell.length_a   1.000
_cell.length_b   1.000
_cell.length_c   1.000
_cell.angle_alpha   90.00
_cell.angle_beta   90.00
_cell.angle_gamma   90.00
#
_symmetry.space_group_name_H-M   'P 1'
#
loop_
_entity.id
_entity.type
_entity.pdbx_description
1 polymer ?
#
loop_
_entity_poly.entity_id
_entity_poly.type
_entity_poly.pdbx_seq_one_letter_code
_entity_poly.pdbx_strand_id
1 'polypeptide(L)'
;MAIQRFRIAKNYMEEHNQHAFYEEMLKALWGYMSDKFNIPVANLTKENVREELHKRGAAPEDTQLFSELITRCDEAQYSPVASARMSDVYRDGLELISRIESIIKR
;
A
#
# COMPACT_ATOMS: atom_id res chain seq x y z
N MET A 1 -8.42 3.40 -12.02
CA MET A 1 -8.85 3.70 -10.65
C MET A 1 -7.98 2.98 -9.66
N ALA A 2 -7.68 3.64 -8.55
CA ALA A 2 -6.78 3.06 -7.55
C ALA A 2 -7.30 1.74 -6.97
N ILE A 3 -8.60 1.63 -6.77
CA ILE A 3 -9.19 0.43 -6.18
C ILE A 3 -8.99 -0.80 -7.06
N GLN A 4 -8.92 -0.60 -8.37
CA GLN A 4 -8.73 -1.75 -9.27
C GLN A 4 -7.39 -2.43 -9.08
N ARG A 5 -6.39 -1.70 -8.57
CA ARG A 5 -5.08 -2.29 -8.31
C ARG A 5 -5.13 -3.35 -7.21
N PHE A 6 -6.15 -3.26 -6.34
CA PHE A 6 -6.29 -4.20 -5.24
C PHE A 6 -7.15 -5.39 -5.57
N ARG A 7 -7.73 -5.43 -6.78
CA ARG A 7 -8.62 -6.54 -7.15
C ARG A 7 -7.90 -7.88 -7.17
N ILE A 8 -6.70 -7.90 -7.72
CA ILE A 8 -5.92 -9.14 -7.79
C ILE A 8 -5.54 -9.59 -6.38
N ALA A 9 -5.15 -8.65 -5.53
CA ALA A 9 -4.84 -8.97 -4.15
C ALA A 9 -6.04 -9.56 -3.43
N LYS A 10 -7.24 -9.01 -3.68
CA LYS A 10 -8.45 -9.53 -3.07
C LYS A 10 -8.71 -10.98 -3.49
N ASN A 11 -8.47 -11.28 -4.76
CA ASN A 11 -8.65 -12.65 -5.25
C ASN A 11 -7.72 -13.61 -4.52
N TYR A 12 -6.46 -13.23 -4.34
CA TYR A 12 -5.52 -14.08 -3.60
C TYR A 12 -5.92 -14.22 -2.14
N MET A 13 -6.48 -13.16 -1.55
CA MET A 13 -6.96 -13.21 -0.18
C MET A 13 -8.08 -14.24 -0.04
N GLU A 14 -9.00 -14.26 -1.00
CA GLU A 14 -10.12 -15.22 -0.99
C GLU A 14 -9.64 -16.63 -1.22
N GLU A 15 -8.53 -16.80 -1.93
CA GLU A 15 -7.93 -18.11 -2.16
C GLU A 15 -7.00 -18.55 -1.03
N HIS A 16 -6.83 -17.69 -0.02
CA HIS A 16 -5.91 -17.92 1.09
C HIS A 16 -4.47 -18.08 0.64
N ASN A 17 -4.12 -17.42 -0.47
CA ASN A 17 -2.76 -17.44 -1.00
C ASN A 17 -1.99 -16.27 -0.39
N GLN A 18 -1.44 -16.49 0.80
CA GLN A 18 -0.84 -15.44 1.59
C GLN A 18 0.32 -14.75 0.88
N HIS A 19 1.25 -15.54 0.37
CA HIS A 19 2.45 -14.98 -0.28
C HIS A 19 2.08 -14.08 -1.46
N ALA A 20 1.23 -14.59 -2.35
CA ALA A 20 0.82 -13.82 -3.52
C ALA A 20 0.01 -12.58 -3.13
N PHE A 21 -0.81 -12.69 -2.09
CA PHE A 21 -1.59 -11.56 -1.61
C PHE A 21 -0.69 -10.41 -1.18
N TYR A 22 0.29 -10.69 -0.33
CA TYR A 22 1.15 -9.63 0.17
C TYR A 22 2.04 -9.06 -0.93
N GLU A 23 2.46 -9.90 -1.85
CA GLU A 23 3.23 -9.41 -3.00
C GLU A 23 2.41 -8.44 -3.85
N GLU A 24 1.15 -8.78 -4.11
CA GLU A 24 0.27 -7.91 -4.89
C GLU A 24 -0.09 -6.64 -4.15
N MET A 25 -0.24 -6.72 -2.83
CA MET A 25 -0.49 -5.51 -2.03
C MET A 25 0.69 -4.54 -2.14
N LEU A 26 1.91 -5.06 -2.06
CA LEU A 26 3.09 -4.22 -2.23
C LEU A 26 3.11 -3.55 -3.61
N LYS A 27 2.85 -4.33 -4.65
CA LYS A 27 2.81 -3.79 -6.00
C LYS A 27 1.74 -2.71 -6.15
N ALA A 28 0.58 -2.95 -5.57
CA ALA A 28 -0.52 -1.99 -5.67
C ALA A 28 -0.19 -0.69 -4.94
N LEU A 29 0.38 -0.78 -3.75
CA LEU A 29 0.71 0.40 -2.97
C LEU A 29 1.80 1.23 -3.64
N TRP A 30 2.89 0.57 -4.05
CA TRP A 30 3.98 1.28 -4.74
C TRP A 30 3.53 1.84 -6.08
N GLY A 31 2.75 1.06 -6.84
CA GLY A 31 2.25 1.51 -8.13
C GLY A 31 1.34 2.72 -8.02
N TYR A 32 0.50 2.73 -6.98
CA TYR A 32 -0.38 3.86 -6.74
C TYR A 32 0.44 5.12 -6.46
N MET A 33 1.46 5.01 -5.60
CA MET A 33 2.29 6.16 -5.27
C MET A 33 3.08 6.63 -6.50
N SER A 34 3.56 5.69 -7.31
CA SER A 34 4.25 6.02 -8.54
C SER A 34 3.38 6.87 -9.46
N ASP A 35 2.13 6.46 -9.62
CA ASP A 35 1.19 7.20 -10.48
C ASP A 35 0.88 8.58 -9.92
N LYS A 36 0.65 8.66 -8.61
CA LYS A 36 0.28 9.93 -7.98
C LYS A 36 1.41 10.96 -8.01
N PHE A 37 2.62 10.50 -7.78
CA PHE A 37 3.76 11.41 -7.69
C PHE A 37 4.54 11.53 -8.99
N ASN A 38 4.16 10.73 -9.99
CA ASN A 38 4.84 10.71 -11.28
C ASN A 38 6.33 10.38 -11.12
N ILE A 39 6.61 9.42 -10.25
CA ILE A 39 7.97 8.92 -10.00
C ILE A 39 8.00 7.44 -10.35
N PRO A 40 8.97 6.99 -11.16
CA PRO A 40 9.04 5.55 -11.48
C PRO A 40 9.16 4.70 -10.22
N VAL A 41 8.50 3.54 -10.23
CA VAL A 41 8.52 2.65 -9.08
C VAL A 41 9.95 2.31 -8.65
N ALA A 42 10.84 2.15 -9.61
CA ALA A 42 12.24 1.81 -9.31
C ALA A 42 12.94 2.89 -8.49
N ASN A 43 12.45 4.12 -8.54
CA ASN A 43 13.05 5.23 -7.80
C ASN A 43 12.31 5.55 -6.51
N LEU A 44 11.21 4.85 -6.23
CA LEU A 44 10.44 5.11 -5.02
C LEU A 44 11.06 4.43 -3.81
N THR A 45 11.08 5.15 -2.70
CA THR A 45 11.48 4.63 -1.40
C THR A 45 10.46 5.09 -0.37
N LYS A 46 10.49 4.49 0.81
CA LYS A 46 9.62 4.95 1.89
C LYS A 46 9.86 6.43 2.19
N GLU A 47 11.10 6.86 2.13
CA GLU A 47 11.45 8.26 2.38
C GLU A 47 10.88 9.18 1.32
N ASN A 48 11.02 8.81 0.03
CA ASN A 48 10.49 9.62 -1.05
C ASN A 48 8.97 9.78 -0.92
N VAL A 49 8.30 8.68 -0.63
CA VAL A 49 6.85 8.71 -0.48
C VAL A 49 6.45 9.60 0.69
N ARG A 50 7.17 9.48 1.81
CA ARG A 50 6.88 10.30 2.98
C ARG A 50 7.03 11.79 2.66
N GLU A 51 8.10 12.15 1.97
CA GLU A 51 8.33 13.54 1.59
C GLU A 51 7.24 14.06 0.66
N GLU A 52 6.87 13.27 -0.33
CA GLU A 52 5.84 13.68 -1.28
C GLU A 52 4.48 13.83 -0.61
N LEU A 53 4.14 12.91 0.29
CA LEU A 53 2.90 13.01 1.04
C LEU A 53 2.90 14.25 1.92
N HIS A 54 4.03 14.53 2.55
CA HIS A 54 4.13 15.71 3.40
C HIS A 54 3.96 16.99 2.59
N LYS A 55 4.59 17.07 1.43
CA LYS A 55 4.47 18.23 0.55
C LYS A 55 3.03 18.47 0.12
N ARG A 56 2.26 17.41 0.00
CA ARG A 56 0.88 17.49 -0.47
C ARG A 56 -0.14 17.64 0.65
N GLY A 57 0.34 17.78 1.88
CA GLY A 57 -0.52 18.03 3.01
C GLY A 57 -1.12 16.81 3.68
N ALA A 58 -0.55 15.65 3.44
CA ALA A 58 -1.03 14.44 4.10
C ALA A 58 -0.71 14.49 5.59
N ALA A 59 -1.60 13.93 6.40
CA ALA A 59 -1.38 13.87 7.83
C ALA A 59 -0.23 12.91 8.15
N PRO A 60 0.53 13.17 9.24
CA PRO A 60 1.60 12.25 9.62
C PRO A 60 1.11 10.82 9.84
N GLU A 61 -0.13 10.67 10.31
CA GLU A 61 -0.72 9.35 10.52
C GLU A 61 -0.83 8.57 9.21
N ASP A 62 -1.17 9.26 8.13
CA ASP A 62 -1.32 8.61 6.83
C ASP A 62 0.03 8.15 6.30
N THR A 63 1.06 8.96 6.49
CA THR A 63 2.41 8.60 6.10
C THR A 63 2.90 7.39 6.90
N GLN A 64 2.62 7.39 8.19
CA GLN A 64 3.00 6.27 9.04
C GLN A 64 2.26 5.00 8.66
N LEU A 65 0.97 5.14 8.35
CA LEU A 65 0.17 3.99 7.94
C LEU A 65 0.75 3.34 6.67
N PHE A 66 1.16 4.17 5.72
CA PHE A 66 1.81 3.65 4.52
C PHE A 66 3.07 2.85 4.87
N SER A 67 3.94 3.43 5.70
CA SER A 67 5.16 2.75 6.10
C SER A 67 4.88 1.43 6.81
N GLU A 68 3.89 1.42 7.71
CA GLU A 68 3.52 0.21 8.43
C GLU A 68 2.98 -0.86 7.50
N LEU A 69 2.15 -0.46 6.54
CA LEU A 69 1.59 -1.42 5.58
C LEU A 69 2.69 -2.05 4.73
N ILE A 70 3.62 -1.24 4.26
CA ILE A 70 4.73 -1.75 3.47
C ILE A 70 5.56 -2.73 4.31
N THR A 71 5.86 -2.38 5.56
CA THR A 71 6.63 -3.24 6.44
C THR A 71 5.90 -4.55 6.71
N ARG A 72 4.60 -4.48 7.01
CA ARG A 72 3.80 -5.68 7.27
C ARG A 72 3.77 -6.61 6.06
N CYS A 73 3.55 -6.05 4.88
CA CYS A 73 3.50 -6.85 3.67
C CYS A 73 4.86 -7.49 3.38
N ASP A 74 5.92 -6.71 3.57
CA ASP A 74 7.27 -7.20 3.32
C ASP A 74 7.62 -8.36 4.25
N GLU A 75 7.33 -8.20 5.54
CA GLU A 75 7.60 -9.25 6.52
C GLU A 75 6.74 -10.48 6.29
N ALA A 76 5.45 -10.28 6.03
CA ALA A 76 4.53 -11.38 5.85
C ALA A 76 4.82 -12.17 4.59
N GLN A 77 5.40 -11.54 3.59
CA GLN A 77 5.74 -12.21 2.34
C GLN A 77 6.79 -13.29 2.56
N TYR A 78 7.70 -13.06 3.49
CA TYR A 78 8.83 -13.95 3.74
C TYR A 78 8.70 -14.77 5.02
N SER A 79 7.68 -14.51 5.82
CA SER A 79 7.49 -15.21 7.08
C SER A 79 6.30 -16.17 6.98
N PRO A 80 6.48 -17.46 7.32
CA PRO A 80 5.36 -18.40 7.31
C PRO A 80 4.35 -18.11 8.42
N VAL A 81 4.76 -17.36 9.45
CA VAL A 81 3.88 -17.01 10.55
C VAL A 81 3.66 -15.51 10.52
N ALA A 82 2.68 -15.08 9.77
CA ALA A 82 2.36 -13.67 9.67
C ALA A 82 1.50 -13.25 10.85
N SER A 83 1.88 -12.17 11.52
CA SER A 83 1.09 -11.63 12.62
C SER A 83 -0.10 -10.84 12.11
N ALA A 84 -0.01 -10.30 10.90
CA ALA A 84 -1.08 -9.50 10.32
C ALA A 84 -2.04 -10.39 9.52
N ARG A 85 -3.32 -10.08 9.61
CA ARG A 85 -4.33 -10.78 8.83
C ARG A 85 -4.45 -10.12 7.46
N MET A 86 -4.64 -10.94 6.43
CA MET A 86 -4.79 -10.42 5.08
C MET A 86 -5.94 -9.43 4.97
N SER A 87 -7.09 -9.73 5.58
CA SER A 87 -8.24 -8.85 5.52
C SER A 87 -7.96 -7.50 6.17
N ASP A 88 -7.22 -7.48 7.27
CA ASP A 88 -6.87 -6.23 7.93
C ASP A 88 -5.96 -5.39 7.06
N VAL A 89 -4.95 -6.01 6.46
CA VAL A 89 -4.02 -5.31 5.59
C VAL A 89 -4.74 -4.77 4.36
N TYR A 90 -5.63 -5.57 3.78
CA TYR A 90 -6.40 -5.15 2.63
C TYR A 90 -7.27 -3.94 2.95
N ARG A 91 -7.98 -4.00 4.07
CA ARG A 91 -8.85 -2.91 4.51
C ARG A 91 -8.04 -1.64 4.76
N ASP A 92 -6.92 -1.78 5.49
CA ASP A 92 -6.08 -0.62 5.80
C ASP A 92 -5.49 0.00 4.54
N GLY A 93 -5.14 -0.83 3.57
CA GLY A 93 -4.63 -0.34 2.30
C GLY A 93 -5.67 0.48 1.55
N LEU A 94 -6.91 -0.02 1.49
CA LEU A 94 -7.99 0.73 0.83
C LEU A 94 -8.28 2.03 1.56
N GLU A 95 -8.26 2.00 2.89
CA GLU A 95 -8.50 3.21 3.68
C GLU A 95 -7.41 4.24 3.43
N LEU A 96 -6.16 3.81 3.38
CA LEU A 96 -5.05 4.71 3.10
C LEU A 96 -5.22 5.39 1.74
N ILE A 97 -5.51 4.60 0.71
CA ILE A 97 -5.71 5.13 -0.63
C ILE A 97 -6.86 6.14 -0.65
N SER A 98 -7.94 5.81 0.04
CA SER A 98 -9.09 6.70 0.12
C SER A 98 -8.73 8.04 0.76
N ARG A 99 -7.95 8.00 1.83
CA ARG A 99 -7.49 9.23 2.50
C ARG A 99 -6.59 10.07 1.60
N ILE A 100 -5.67 9.40 0.89
CA ILE A 100 -4.76 10.12 0.01
C ILE A 100 -5.53 10.75 -1.14
N GLU A 101 -6.52 10.04 -1.70
CA GLU A 101 -7.35 10.59 -2.76
C GLU A 101 -8.12 11.82 -2.30
N SER A 102 -8.52 11.83 -1.04
CA SER A 102 -9.23 12.96 -0.45
C SER A 102 -8.33 14.20 -0.34
N ILE A 103 -7.06 14.01 -0.10
CA ILE A 103 -6.08 15.08 0.06
C ILE A 103 -5.54 15.52 -1.30
N ILE A 104 -5.15 14.58 -2.12
CA ILE A 104 -4.60 14.83 -3.45
C ILE A 104 -5.71 14.60 -4.45
N LYS A 105 -6.35 15.65 -4.86
CA LYS A 105 -7.53 15.55 -5.73
C LYS A 105 -7.15 15.44 -7.20
N ARG A 106 -6.32 14.52 -7.52
CA ARG A 106 -5.92 14.35 -8.92
C ARG A 106 -5.44 12.97 -9.19
#